data_683d2b766c19581d4da294be522eefd9
#
_entry.id   683d2b766c19581d4da294be522eefd9
#
_cell.length_a   1.000
_cell.length_b   1.000
_cell.length_c   1.000
_cell.angle_alpha   90.00
_cell.angle_beta   90.00
_cell.angle_gamma   90.00
#
_symmetry.space_group_name_H-M   'P 1'
#
loop_
_entity.id
_entity.type
_entity.pdbx_description
1 polymer ?
#
loop_
_entity_poly.entity_id
_entity_poly.type
_entity_poly.pdbx_seq_one_letter_code
_entity_poly.pdbx_strand_id
1 'polypeptide(L)'
;MNQQTQAWGSRIGLILAMAGNAVGLGNFLRFPIQAVQNGGGAFIIPYLISFFLLGLPLLFIEWSTGKLGGMSGHHSPPMILQSAHRHPIWKYFGSMGIFCSTIICAYYVYIESWTLSYAIHSVCGTFMGMSESEVANFFGKYLDLGVSTSFLPHDTMICFIVCVIFNVWILAKGIKDGIEKVAKVAMPMLLLFGIFLVVRAYTLDKGDAGATFGSMDGFNYLWNPQFDSLTNPKVWLAAGGQVFFTMSLGMGCIQCYASYIKKHDDIVLNSLTAGFTNEFTEVVLGSAIIFPIAVGYFGVPAVLEMTQSGGFSLGFKTLPYLFAQWGPVLSALAGLAFFGLLFFSAVTSSLAISTPMVSFFTDNYKWSQKKASWIYGIILLFLALPTVLFFDKGVFDQYDFWAGTFALFFFGMIEAVMFSWVMGIDKGWRIIHYGAEMQLPKIFKFILRYVTPVMMILIFITALIKPKNDDWSQISLSGWEVDNSSIIGELTHKGIGANSSWVSNYYYSDFVGQVTGVTDNAVEINCGEIVKTVALPEGTTPVVNVGDNVEQGTPLSEGTVYNDVMYIDITRISLLLCLVILCVMIYFADKKNKEQQFKIEED
;
A
#
# COMPACT_ATOMS: atom_id res chain seq x y z
N MET A 1 2.26 -18.16 35.69
CA MET A 1 1.95 -18.80 34.42
C MET A 1 3.10 -18.49 33.47
N ASN A 2 3.88 -19.49 33.06
CA ASN A 2 4.95 -19.31 32.08
C ASN A 2 4.35 -18.74 30.81
N GLN A 3 4.63 -17.49 30.50
CA GLN A 3 4.46 -16.97 29.14
C GLN A 3 5.42 -17.81 28.29
N GLN A 4 4.88 -18.77 27.54
CA GLN A 4 5.65 -19.40 26.49
C GLN A 4 6.12 -18.27 25.58
N THR A 5 7.41 -18.04 25.52
CA THR A 5 8.04 -17.10 24.58
C THR A 5 7.60 -17.52 23.18
N GLN A 6 6.79 -16.67 22.55
CA GLN A 6 6.38 -16.90 21.17
C GLN A 6 7.64 -16.91 20.30
N ALA A 7 7.77 -17.89 19.46
CA ALA A 7 8.87 -18.01 18.50
C ALA A 7 8.34 -18.68 17.22
N TRP A 8 9.01 -18.43 16.12
CA TRP A 8 8.72 -19.11 14.86
C TRP A 8 8.93 -20.62 15.01
N GLY A 9 8.02 -21.40 14.46
CA GLY A 9 8.06 -22.85 14.53
C GLY A 9 9.08 -23.48 13.57
N SER A 10 9.33 -22.81 12.42
CA SER A 10 10.25 -23.29 11.40
C SER A 10 10.87 -22.15 10.60
N ARG A 11 12.07 -22.36 10.03
CA ARG A 11 12.73 -21.39 9.13
C ARG A 11 11.90 -21.12 7.88
N ILE A 12 11.33 -22.15 7.27
CA ILE A 12 10.43 -22.00 6.10
C ILE A 12 9.20 -21.16 6.46
N GLY A 13 8.59 -21.39 7.63
CA GLY A 13 7.45 -20.60 8.08
C GLY A 13 7.78 -19.13 8.30
N LEU A 14 8.95 -18.84 8.87
CA LEU A 14 9.47 -17.49 9.00
C LEU A 14 9.65 -16.81 7.62
N ILE A 15 10.31 -17.48 6.69
CA ILE A 15 10.58 -16.95 5.33
C ILE A 15 9.27 -16.70 4.61
N LEU A 16 8.31 -17.63 4.64
CA LEU A 16 7.00 -17.46 3.99
C LEU A 16 6.18 -16.34 4.63
N ALA A 17 6.24 -16.17 5.95
CA ALA A 17 5.56 -15.07 6.62
C ALA A 17 6.18 -13.71 6.29
N MET A 18 7.52 -13.64 6.21
CA MET A 18 8.23 -12.42 5.82
C MET A 18 8.04 -12.08 4.34
N ALA A 19 8.09 -13.08 3.46
CA ALA A 19 7.76 -12.91 2.05
C ALA A 19 6.29 -12.48 1.88
N GLY A 20 5.36 -13.09 2.63
CA GLY A 20 3.95 -12.72 2.60
C GLY A 20 3.65 -11.33 3.19
N ASN A 21 4.51 -10.82 4.08
CA ASN A 21 4.42 -9.42 4.51
C ASN A 21 4.84 -8.46 3.38
N ALA A 22 5.87 -8.80 2.62
CA ALA A 22 6.35 -8.00 1.50
C ALA A 22 5.45 -8.13 0.26
N VAL A 23 5.02 -9.36 -0.07
CA VAL A 23 4.14 -9.62 -1.22
C VAL A 23 2.71 -9.20 -0.87
N GLY A 24 2.36 -7.96 -1.19
CA GLY A 24 1.05 -7.35 -0.95
C GLY A 24 0.28 -7.02 -2.23
N LEU A 25 -0.80 -6.28 -2.08
CA LEU A 25 -1.60 -5.77 -3.21
C LEU A 25 -0.77 -4.92 -4.18
N GLY A 26 0.24 -4.23 -3.67
CA GLY A 26 1.11 -3.35 -4.45
C GLY A 26 1.87 -4.06 -5.57
N ASN A 27 2.29 -5.30 -5.35
CA ASN A 27 3.01 -6.10 -6.34
C ASN A 27 2.19 -6.36 -7.61
N PHE A 28 0.90 -6.49 -7.47
CA PHE A 28 0.00 -6.84 -8.58
C PHE A 28 -0.75 -5.64 -9.13
N LEU A 29 -1.15 -4.68 -8.28
CA LEU A 29 -1.98 -3.55 -8.70
C LEU A 29 -1.17 -2.27 -8.93
N ARG A 30 -0.09 -2.03 -8.18
CA ARG A 30 0.67 -0.78 -8.26
C ARG A 30 1.90 -0.88 -9.15
N PHE A 31 2.73 -1.92 -8.98
CA PHE A 31 3.98 -2.05 -9.74
C PHE A 31 3.77 -2.04 -11.26
N PRO A 32 2.84 -2.83 -11.85
CA PRO A 32 2.63 -2.81 -13.30
C PRO A 32 2.31 -1.41 -13.83
N ILE A 33 1.49 -0.67 -13.09
CA ILE A 33 1.12 0.70 -13.43
C ILE A 33 2.32 1.64 -13.35
N GLN A 34 3.11 1.55 -12.27
CA GLN A 34 4.32 2.34 -12.14
C GLN A 34 5.33 2.04 -13.25
N ALA A 35 5.52 0.78 -13.62
CA ALA A 35 6.40 0.39 -14.70
C ALA A 35 5.92 0.99 -16.04
N VAL A 36 4.64 0.85 -16.34
CA VAL A 36 4.02 1.35 -17.57
C VAL A 36 4.14 2.87 -17.69
N GLN A 37 3.83 3.60 -16.64
CA GLN A 37 3.85 5.07 -16.61
C GLN A 37 5.27 5.67 -16.62
N ASN A 38 6.28 4.89 -16.26
CA ASN A 38 7.65 5.35 -16.07
C ASN A 38 8.65 4.72 -17.05
N GLY A 39 8.22 4.38 -18.26
CA GLY A 39 9.12 3.94 -19.34
C GLY A 39 9.19 2.43 -19.53
N GLY A 40 8.17 1.68 -19.13
CA GLY A 40 8.06 0.24 -19.35
C GLY A 40 9.24 -0.51 -18.75
N GLY A 41 9.92 -1.34 -19.58
CA GLY A 41 11.07 -2.13 -19.13
C GLY A 41 12.26 -1.32 -18.60
N ALA A 42 12.40 -0.04 -18.99
CA ALA A 42 13.47 0.81 -18.45
C ALA A 42 13.27 1.09 -16.95
N PHE A 43 12.03 1.12 -16.46
CA PHE A 43 11.73 1.33 -15.03
C PHE A 43 12.35 0.27 -14.12
N ILE A 44 12.57 -0.95 -14.63
CA ILE A 44 13.19 -2.03 -13.86
C ILE A 44 14.61 -1.65 -13.41
N ILE A 45 15.34 -0.83 -14.19
CA ILE A 45 16.72 -0.42 -13.87
C ILE A 45 16.77 0.43 -12.59
N PRO A 46 16.12 1.61 -12.51
CA PRO A 46 16.10 2.40 -11.28
C PRO A 46 15.42 1.67 -10.11
N TYR A 47 14.46 0.78 -10.41
CA TYR A 47 13.81 -0.04 -9.41
C TYR A 47 14.79 -1.02 -8.75
N LEU A 48 15.55 -1.82 -9.53
CA LEU A 48 16.57 -2.71 -8.99
C LEU A 48 17.71 -1.96 -8.29
N ILE A 49 18.14 -0.81 -8.82
CA ILE A 49 19.14 0.03 -8.15
C ILE A 49 18.61 0.49 -6.80
N SER A 50 17.36 0.95 -6.72
CA SER A 50 16.71 1.32 -5.46
C SER A 50 16.56 0.13 -4.52
N PHE A 51 16.27 -1.06 -5.03
CA PHE A 51 16.22 -2.28 -4.23
C PHE A 51 17.58 -2.58 -3.55
N PHE A 52 18.70 -2.46 -4.28
CA PHE A 52 20.03 -2.68 -3.71
C PHE A 52 20.52 -1.56 -2.80
N LEU A 53 20.13 -0.31 -3.03
CA LEU A 53 20.61 0.85 -2.27
C LEU A 53 19.70 1.25 -1.10
N LEU A 54 18.40 0.94 -1.18
CA LEU A 54 17.40 1.24 -0.15
C LEU A 54 16.75 -0.02 0.40
N GLY A 55 16.15 -0.84 -0.46
CA GLY A 55 15.33 -1.99 -0.07
C GLY A 55 16.09 -2.99 0.81
N LEU A 56 17.12 -3.63 0.28
CA LEU A 56 17.93 -4.59 1.03
C LEU A 56 18.61 -3.99 2.26
N PRO A 57 19.25 -2.81 2.19
CA PRO A 57 19.83 -2.19 3.37
C PRO A 57 18.83 -1.94 4.48
N LEU A 58 17.63 -1.43 4.17
CA LEU A 58 16.58 -1.22 5.17
C LEU A 58 16.06 -2.53 5.74
N LEU A 59 15.91 -3.57 4.92
CA LEU A 59 15.62 -4.91 5.43
C LEU A 59 16.65 -5.37 6.46
N PHE A 60 17.95 -5.23 6.17
CA PHE A 60 18.99 -5.58 7.13
C PHE A 60 18.93 -4.77 8.40
N ILE A 61 18.58 -3.47 8.31
CA ILE A 61 18.38 -2.61 9.46
C ILE A 61 17.22 -3.11 10.32
N GLU A 62 16.04 -3.31 9.73
CA GLU A 62 14.84 -3.70 10.45
C GLU A 62 14.95 -5.12 11.05
N TRP A 63 15.51 -6.08 10.32
CA TRP A 63 15.78 -7.41 10.86
C TRP A 63 16.76 -7.38 12.02
N SER A 64 17.82 -6.58 11.93
CA SER A 64 18.85 -6.49 12.95
C SER A 64 18.36 -5.80 14.21
N THR A 65 17.64 -4.71 14.05
CA THR A 65 17.04 -3.97 15.18
C THR A 65 15.95 -4.82 15.86
N GLY A 66 15.13 -5.51 15.07
CA GLY A 66 14.15 -6.46 15.58
C GLY A 66 14.79 -7.58 16.40
N LYS A 67 15.81 -8.25 15.85
CA LYS A 67 16.58 -9.30 16.57
C LYS A 67 17.20 -8.77 17.87
N LEU A 68 17.77 -7.56 17.83
CA LEU A 68 18.33 -6.91 19.03
C LEU A 68 17.27 -6.67 20.10
N GLY A 69 16.10 -6.16 19.69
CA GLY A 69 14.96 -5.97 20.59
C GLY A 69 14.47 -7.28 21.19
N GLY A 70 14.30 -8.31 20.33
CA GLY A 70 13.88 -9.66 20.78
C GLY A 70 14.85 -10.31 21.77
N MET A 71 16.17 -10.14 21.56
CA MET A 71 17.19 -10.58 22.53
C MET A 71 17.08 -9.85 23.88
N SER A 72 16.49 -8.67 23.89
CA SER A 72 16.22 -7.89 25.10
C SER A 72 14.80 -8.12 25.65
N GLY A 73 14.03 -9.05 25.09
CA GLY A 73 12.65 -9.36 25.49
C GLY A 73 11.61 -8.35 25.03
N HIS A 74 11.91 -7.57 23.99
CA HIS A 74 11.04 -6.54 23.43
C HIS A 74 10.65 -6.85 21.99
N HIS A 75 9.34 -6.80 21.70
CA HIS A 75 8.78 -7.19 20.41
C HIS A 75 7.99 -6.08 19.72
N SER A 76 7.89 -4.89 20.31
CA SER A 76 7.20 -3.74 19.72
C SER A 76 8.17 -2.63 19.32
N PRO A 77 7.95 -1.88 18.22
CA PRO A 77 8.87 -0.88 17.70
C PRO A 77 9.37 0.16 18.74
N PRO A 78 8.54 0.71 19.65
CA PRO A 78 9.02 1.64 20.67
C PRO A 78 10.11 1.04 21.55
N MET A 79 9.91 -0.19 22.02
CA MET A 79 10.85 -0.83 22.92
C MET A 79 12.06 -1.42 22.19
N ILE A 80 11.89 -1.83 20.93
CA ILE A 80 12.99 -2.25 20.05
C ILE A 80 13.96 -1.09 19.83
N LEU A 81 13.47 0.10 19.44
CA LEU A 81 14.32 1.29 19.26
C LEU A 81 14.98 1.74 20.57
N GLN A 82 14.26 1.68 21.68
CA GLN A 82 14.82 1.95 23.00
C GLN A 82 15.95 0.98 23.38
N SER A 83 15.89 -0.28 22.95
CA SER A 83 16.94 -1.29 23.18
C SER A 83 18.20 -1.00 22.35
N ALA A 84 18.06 -0.35 21.19
CA ALA A 84 19.19 0.02 20.35
C ALA A 84 20.02 1.15 20.95
N HIS A 85 19.35 2.13 21.63
CA HIS A 85 20.01 3.28 22.26
C HIS A 85 19.29 3.72 23.54
N ARG A 86 20.07 4.03 24.61
CA ARG A 86 19.54 4.28 25.96
C ARG A 86 18.70 5.56 26.12
N HIS A 87 18.81 6.52 25.20
CA HIS A 87 18.09 7.80 25.33
C HIS A 87 16.56 7.58 25.17
N PRO A 88 15.73 8.08 26.10
CA PRO A 88 14.28 7.75 26.12
C PRO A 88 13.48 8.31 24.94
N ILE A 89 14.04 9.21 24.14
CA ILE A 89 13.37 9.75 22.94
C ILE A 89 13.06 8.67 21.90
N TRP A 90 13.90 7.62 21.83
CA TRP A 90 13.80 6.60 20.78
C TRP A 90 12.51 5.78 20.86
N LYS A 91 11.97 5.56 22.06
CA LYS A 91 10.67 4.90 22.20
C LYS A 91 9.52 5.73 21.59
N TYR A 92 9.62 7.06 21.65
CA TYR A 92 8.62 7.94 21.02
C TYR A 92 8.78 7.98 19.50
N PHE A 93 9.98 7.95 18.96
CA PHE A 93 10.16 7.72 17.53
C PHE A 93 9.62 6.36 17.11
N GLY A 94 9.78 5.31 17.91
CA GLY A 94 9.21 3.99 17.67
C GLY A 94 7.68 3.96 17.71
N SER A 95 7.00 4.97 18.31
CA SER A 95 5.54 5.08 18.23
C SER A 95 5.05 5.28 16.80
N MET A 96 5.88 5.89 15.93
CA MET A 96 5.55 6.06 14.52
C MET A 96 5.36 4.72 13.80
N GLY A 97 6.16 3.70 14.15
CA GLY A 97 5.98 2.35 13.58
C GLY A 97 4.64 1.71 13.96
N ILE A 98 4.17 1.90 15.21
CA ILE A 98 2.83 1.43 15.62
C ILE A 98 1.73 2.27 14.96
N PHE A 99 1.91 3.60 14.90
CA PHE A 99 0.97 4.51 14.27
C PHE A 99 0.80 4.16 12.79
N CYS A 100 1.91 4.10 12.05
CA CYS A 100 1.95 3.77 10.65
C CYS A 100 1.24 2.42 10.37
N SER A 101 1.68 1.36 11.04
CA SER A 101 1.12 0.02 10.84
C SER A 101 -0.37 -0.06 11.20
N THR A 102 -0.81 0.58 12.28
CA THR A 102 -2.21 0.52 12.72
C THR A 102 -3.15 1.28 11.79
N ILE A 103 -2.76 2.49 11.36
CA ILE A 103 -3.57 3.32 10.45
C ILE A 103 -3.60 2.72 9.04
N ILE A 104 -2.47 2.22 8.54
CA ILE A 104 -2.45 1.49 7.26
C ILE A 104 -3.37 0.26 7.35
N CYS A 105 -3.29 -0.53 8.43
CA CYS A 105 -4.15 -1.69 8.60
C CYS A 105 -5.64 -1.33 8.57
N ALA A 106 -6.02 -0.16 9.09
CA ALA A 106 -7.42 0.28 9.14
C ALA A 106 -8.05 0.38 7.75
N TYR A 107 -7.36 0.98 6.77
CA TYR A 107 -7.88 1.01 5.40
C TYR A 107 -7.53 -0.26 4.60
N TYR A 108 -6.43 -0.92 4.92
CA TYR A 108 -5.96 -2.10 4.19
C TYR A 108 -6.90 -3.31 4.35
N VAL A 109 -7.46 -3.52 5.55
CA VAL A 109 -8.46 -4.59 5.78
C VAL A 109 -9.76 -4.31 5.02
N TYR A 110 -10.10 -3.06 4.77
CA TYR A 110 -11.22 -2.71 3.90
C TYR A 110 -10.94 -3.12 2.45
N ILE A 111 -9.75 -2.80 1.92
CA ILE A 111 -9.34 -3.25 0.57
C ILE A 111 -9.23 -4.78 0.50
N GLU A 112 -8.72 -5.44 1.56
CA GLU A 112 -8.71 -6.90 1.68
C GLU A 112 -10.12 -7.48 1.49
N SER A 113 -11.14 -6.84 2.07
CA SER A 113 -12.52 -7.28 1.96
C SER A 113 -13.08 -7.19 0.53
N TRP A 114 -12.62 -6.21 -0.27
CA TRP A 114 -12.99 -6.12 -1.69
C TRP A 114 -12.51 -7.34 -2.46
N THR A 115 -11.29 -7.79 -2.18
CA THR A 115 -10.72 -8.96 -2.87
C THR A 115 -11.49 -10.23 -2.55
N LEU A 116 -11.91 -10.42 -1.29
CA LEU A 116 -12.75 -11.54 -0.88
C LEU A 116 -14.12 -11.51 -1.56
N SER A 117 -14.78 -10.35 -1.56
CA SER A 117 -16.08 -10.17 -2.17
C SER A 117 -16.03 -10.44 -3.68
N TYR A 118 -15.05 -9.87 -4.38
CA TYR A 118 -14.89 -10.06 -5.81
C TYR A 118 -14.51 -11.50 -6.18
N ALA A 119 -13.79 -12.23 -5.33
CA ALA A 119 -13.57 -13.66 -5.52
C ALA A 119 -14.88 -14.44 -5.46
N ILE A 120 -15.75 -14.12 -4.49
CA ILE A 120 -17.08 -14.73 -4.36
C ILE A 120 -17.96 -14.38 -5.57
N HIS A 121 -18.06 -13.10 -5.95
CA HIS A 121 -18.84 -12.64 -7.10
C HIS A 121 -18.39 -13.29 -8.41
N SER A 122 -17.07 -13.47 -8.60
CA SER A 122 -16.52 -14.13 -9.78
C SER A 122 -16.94 -15.61 -9.85
N VAL A 123 -16.89 -16.33 -8.72
CA VAL A 123 -17.32 -17.73 -8.65
C VAL A 123 -18.83 -17.86 -8.86
N CYS A 124 -19.62 -16.91 -8.35
CA CYS A 124 -21.07 -16.87 -8.54
C CYS A 124 -21.50 -16.43 -9.96
N GLY A 125 -20.54 -16.00 -10.81
CA GLY A 125 -20.83 -15.56 -12.17
C GLY A 125 -21.52 -14.18 -12.26
N THR A 126 -21.42 -13.35 -11.23
CA THR A 126 -22.08 -12.04 -11.16
C THR A 126 -21.73 -11.13 -12.34
N PHE A 127 -20.48 -11.19 -12.81
CA PHE A 127 -19.99 -10.33 -13.90
C PHE A 127 -20.32 -10.87 -15.30
N MET A 128 -20.92 -12.06 -15.41
CA MET A 128 -21.27 -12.65 -16.70
C MET A 128 -22.39 -11.86 -17.39
N GLY A 129 -22.13 -11.43 -18.63
CA GLY A 129 -23.08 -10.67 -19.43
C GLY A 129 -23.17 -9.17 -19.09
N MET A 130 -22.41 -8.69 -18.10
CA MET A 130 -22.27 -7.25 -17.85
C MET A 130 -21.37 -6.60 -18.90
N SER A 131 -21.70 -5.38 -19.29
CA SER A 131 -20.84 -4.49 -20.05
C SER A 131 -19.71 -3.95 -19.17
N GLU A 132 -18.67 -3.37 -19.78
CA GLU A 132 -17.55 -2.73 -19.06
C GLU A 132 -18.05 -1.64 -18.12
N SER A 133 -18.97 -0.78 -18.58
CA SER A 133 -19.58 0.29 -17.79
C SER A 133 -20.40 -0.23 -16.60
N GLU A 134 -21.11 -1.34 -16.76
CA GLU A 134 -21.87 -1.96 -15.66
C GLU A 134 -20.94 -2.52 -14.59
N VAL A 135 -19.83 -3.16 -14.97
CA VAL A 135 -18.80 -3.61 -14.00
C VAL A 135 -18.14 -2.44 -13.29
N ALA A 136 -17.83 -1.36 -14.02
CA ALA A 136 -17.29 -0.14 -13.41
C ALA A 136 -18.28 0.51 -12.43
N ASN A 137 -19.56 0.58 -12.79
CA ASN A 137 -20.64 1.08 -11.93
C ASN A 137 -20.87 0.16 -10.71
N PHE A 138 -20.71 -1.16 -10.89
CA PHE A 138 -20.79 -2.09 -9.77
C PHE A 138 -19.74 -1.75 -8.71
N PHE A 139 -18.51 -1.47 -9.10
CA PHE A 139 -17.45 -1.07 -8.17
C PHE A 139 -17.76 0.29 -7.51
N GLY A 140 -18.23 1.28 -8.26
CA GLY A 140 -18.66 2.57 -7.68
C GLY A 140 -19.74 2.40 -6.61
N LYS A 141 -20.80 1.67 -6.92
CA LYS A 141 -21.88 1.36 -5.96
C LYS A 141 -21.39 0.52 -4.77
N TYR A 142 -20.41 -0.35 -4.99
CA TYR A 142 -19.81 -1.16 -3.95
C TYR A 142 -19.07 -0.31 -2.90
N LEU A 143 -18.46 0.78 -3.32
CA LEU A 143 -17.74 1.72 -2.44
C LEU A 143 -18.66 2.77 -1.79
N ASP A 144 -19.82 3.02 -2.38
CA ASP A 144 -20.76 4.07 -1.96
C ASP A 144 -21.69 3.57 -0.82
N LEU A 145 -21.12 3.41 0.37
CA LEU A 145 -21.89 3.04 1.56
C LEU A 145 -22.54 4.26 2.26
N GLY A 146 -22.02 5.46 1.99
CA GLY A 146 -22.47 6.71 2.64
C GLY A 146 -23.76 7.28 2.06
N VAL A 147 -24.09 6.95 0.81
CA VAL A 147 -25.26 7.49 0.08
C VAL A 147 -26.42 6.49 0.05
N SER A 148 -26.16 5.21 0.32
CA SER A 148 -27.20 4.19 0.36
C SER A 148 -28.14 4.43 1.55
N THR A 149 -29.39 4.74 1.26
CA THR A 149 -30.48 4.90 2.24
C THR A 149 -30.90 3.58 2.92
N SER A 150 -30.32 2.45 2.53
CA SER A 150 -30.55 1.15 3.14
C SER A 150 -29.52 0.88 4.23
N PHE A 151 -29.95 0.89 5.47
CA PHE A 151 -29.14 0.55 6.66
C PHE A 151 -28.78 -0.96 6.74
N LEU A 152 -29.10 -1.73 5.74
CA LEU A 152 -28.75 -3.15 5.67
C LEU A 152 -27.34 -3.34 5.12
N PRO A 153 -26.55 -4.24 5.72
CA PRO A 153 -25.19 -4.47 5.28
C PRO A 153 -25.18 -4.98 3.84
N HIS A 154 -24.64 -4.16 2.95
CA HIS A 154 -24.23 -4.62 1.64
C HIS A 154 -23.15 -5.70 1.79
N ASP A 155 -22.94 -6.51 0.75
CA ASP A 155 -21.88 -7.54 0.72
C ASP A 155 -20.51 -6.99 1.15
N THR A 156 -20.25 -5.72 0.86
CA THR A 156 -19.06 -4.96 1.30
C THR A 156 -18.87 -4.99 2.81
N MET A 157 -19.90 -4.61 3.57
CA MET A 157 -19.82 -4.54 5.04
C MET A 157 -19.70 -5.93 5.64
N ILE A 158 -20.39 -6.93 5.07
CA ILE A 158 -20.31 -8.32 5.53
C ILE A 158 -18.88 -8.84 5.33
N CYS A 159 -18.33 -8.70 4.12
CA CYS A 159 -16.96 -9.12 3.81
C CYS A 159 -15.92 -8.37 4.67
N PHE A 160 -16.12 -7.06 4.91
CA PHE A 160 -15.26 -6.28 5.79
C PHE A 160 -15.24 -6.82 7.22
N ILE A 161 -16.41 -7.06 7.83
CA ILE A 161 -16.50 -7.62 9.18
C ILE A 161 -15.90 -9.03 9.23
N VAL A 162 -16.13 -9.85 8.22
CA VAL A 162 -15.55 -11.20 8.10
C VAL A 162 -14.03 -11.12 8.07
N CYS A 163 -13.43 -10.21 7.28
CA CYS A 163 -11.98 -10.04 7.22
C CYS A 163 -11.42 -9.56 8.56
N VAL A 164 -12.05 -8.59 9.22
CA VAL A 164 -11.61 -8.13 10.56
C VAL A 164 -11.62 -9.29 11.57
N ILE A 165 -12.73 -10.03 11.63
CA ILE A 165 -12.85 -11.17 12.56
C ILE A 165 -11.82 -12.27 12.23
N PHE A 166 -11.62 -12.57 10.95
CA PHE A 166 -10.67 -13.57 10.48
C PHE A 166 -9.23 -13.20 10.86
N ASN A 167 -8.81 -11.96 10.61
CA ASN A 167 -7.50 -11.45 11.00
C ASN A 167 -7.28 -11.51 12.52
N VAL A 168 -8.25 -11.01 13.30
CA VAL A 168 -8.19 -11.05 14.77
C VAL A 168 -8.12 -12.48 15.31
N TRP A 169 -8.88 -13.40 14.72
CA TRP A 169 -8.87 -14.81 15.12
C TRP A 169 -7.51 -15.48 14.87
N ILE A 170 -6.84 -15.16 13.74
CA ILE A 170 -5.50 -15.65 13.45
C ILE A 170 -4.48 -15.05 14.41
N LEU A 171 -4.52 -13.72 14.60
CA LEU A 171 -3.63 -13.02 15.54
C LEU A 171 -3.76 -13.56 16.98
N ALA A 172 -4.98 -13.91 17.40
CA ALA A 172 -5.25 -14.48 18.73
C ALA A 172 -4.58 -15.85 18.96
N LYS A 173 -4.23 -16.57 17.87
CA LYS A 173 -3.46 -17.83 17.93
C LYS A 173 -1.94 -17.60 18.02
N GLY A 174 -1.47 -16.38 17.78
CA GLY A 174 -0.06 -15.98 17.85
C GLY A 174 0.75 -16.34 16.60
N ILE A 175 2.07 -16.23 16.74
CA ILE A 175 3.02 -16.36 15.60
C ILE A 175 2.97 -17.76 15.00
N LYS A 176 3.29 -18.79 15.79
CA LYS A 176 3.47 -20.16 15.30
C LYS A 176 2.17 -20.80 14.82
N ASP A 177 1.11 -20.71 15.64
CA ASP A 177 -0.14 -21.41 15.39
C ASP A 177 -1.17 -20.62 14.58
N GLY A 178 -0.95 -19.32 14.41
CA GLY A 178 -1.74 -18.41 13.60
C GLY A 178 -1.01 -18.00 12.34
N ILE A 179 -0.15 -16.99 12.42
CA ILE A 179 0.48 -16.31 11.29
C ILE A 179 1.29 -17.28 10.41
N GLU A 180 2.16 -18.10 11.03
CA GLU A 180 3.00 -19.05 10.29
C GLU A 180 2.18 -20.10 9.52
N LYS A 181 1.09 -20.61 10.13
CA LYS A 181 0.21 -21.59 9.45
C LYS A 181 -0.50 -20.98 8.27
N VAL A 182 -0.98 -19.74 8.40
CA VAL A 182 -1.63 -19.04 7.29
C VAL A 182 -0.63 -18.76 6.18
N ALA A 183 0.56 -18.27 6.48
CA ALA A 183 1.59 -18.00 5.48
C ALA A 183 2.01 -19.26 4.70
N LYS A 184 2.07 -20.43 5.36
CA LYS A 184 2.38 -21.73 4.73
C LYS A 184 1.30 -22.18 3.73
N VAL A 185 0.08 -21.70 3.83
CA VAL A 185 -1.01 -21.99 2.87
C VAL A 185 -1.12 -20.86 1.86
N ALA A 186 -1.16 -19.62 2.32
CA ALA A 186 -1.41 -18.44 1.49
C ALA A 186 -0.34 -18.25 0.42
N MET A 187 0.95 -18.36 0.77
CA MET A 187 2.02 -18.11 -0.20
C MET A 187 2.09 -19.13 -1.34
N PRO A 188 2.01 -20.46 -1.11
CA PRO A 188 1.91 -21.41 -2.22
C PRO A 188 0.65 -21.22 -3.08
N MET A 189 -0.50 -20.91 -2.47
CA MET A 189 -1.74 -20.65 -3.22
C MET A 189 -1.63 -19.39 -4.08
N LEU A 190 -1.03 -18.31 -3.55
CA LEU A 190 -0.74 -17.09 -4.28
C LEU A 190 0.11 -17.38 -5.52
N LEU A 191 1.20 -18.13 -5.37
CA LEU A 191 2.07 -18.52 -6.48
C LEU A 191 1.34 -19.37 -7.52
N LEU A 192 0.54 -20.35 -7.08
CA LEU A 192 -0.27 -21.19 -7.97
C LEU A 192 -1.24 -20.35 -8.81
N PHE A 193 -1.97 -19.45 -8.17
CA PHE A 193 -2.91 -18.55 -8.84
C PHE A 193 -2.19 -17.58 -9.79
N GLY A 194 -1.05 -17.02 -9.36
CA GLY A 194 -0.23 -16.15 -10.20
C GLY A 194 0.27 -16.87 -11.45
N ILE A 195 0.84 -18.07 -11.31
CA ILE A 195 1.31 -18.88 -12.45
C ILE A 195 0.15 -19.21 -13.41
N PHE A 196 -1.00 -19.59 -12.90
CA PHE A 196 -2.19 -19.84 -13.73
C PHE A 196 -2.55 -18.62 -14.58
N LEU A 197 -2.61 -17.43 -13.96
CA LEU A 197 -2.95 -16.19 -14.64
C LEU A 197 -1.89 -15.77 -15.66
N VAL A 198 -0.60 -15.93 -15.34
CA VAL A 198 0.51 -15.66 -16.27
C VAL A 198 0.45 -16.58 -17.48
N VAL A 199 0.22 -17.88 -17.27
CA VAL A 199 0.06 -18.84 -18.39
C VAL A 199 -1.12 -18.43 -19.25
N ARG A 200 -2.25 -18.05 -18.64
CA ARG A 200 -3.43 -17.61 -19.41
C ARG A 200 -3.18 -16.28 -20.12
N ALA A 201 -2.51 -15.33 -19.49
CA ALA A 201 -2.09 -14.09 -20.14
C ALA A 201 -1.20 -14.39 -21.36
N TYR A 202 -0.20 -15.24 -21.19
CA TYR A 202 0.74 -15.60 -22.28
C TYR A 202 0.06 -16.30 -23.46
N THR A 203 -1.01 -17.06 -23.22
CA THR A 203 -1.76 -17.79 -24.26
C THR A 203 -2.95 -17.01 -24.83
N LEU A 204 -3.12 -15.74 -24.49
CA LEU A 204 -4.21 -14.91 -24.99
C LEU A 204 -3.81 -14.28 -26.34
N ASP A 205 -4.18 -14.96 -27.42
CA ASP A 205 -3.92 -14.50 -28.79
C ASP A 205 -5.07 -13.64 -29.33
N LYS A 206 -4.79 -12.92 -30.43
CA LYS A 206 -5.80 -12.17 -31.17
C LYS A 206 -6.93 -13.10 -31.65
N GLY A 207 -8.16 -12.75 -31.32
CA GLY A 207 -9.38 -13.51 -31.63
C GLY A 207 -9.77 -14.53 -30.56
N ASP A 208 -8.90 -14.81 -29.57
CA ASP A 208 -9.24 -15.70 -28.46
C ASP A 208 -10.15 -14.98 -27.47
N ALA A 209 -11.28 -15.58 -27.14
CA ALA A 209 -12.27 -15.08 -26.17
C ALA A 209 -12.65 -13.59 -26.39
N GLY A 210 -12.70 -13.14 -27.64
CA GLY A 210 -13.06 -11.77 -27.98
C GLY A 210 -11.92 -10.76 -27.93
N ALA A 211 -10.68 -11.20 -27.67
CA ALA A 211 -9.50 -10.31 -27.68
C ALA A 211 -9.26 -9.72 -29.07
N THR A 212 -9.21 -8.40 -29.16
CA THR A 212 -9.01 -7.68 -30.44
C THR A 212 -7.53 -7.66 -30.83
N PHE A 213 -6.64 -7.64 -29.85
CA PHE A 213 -5.18 -7.64 -29.97
C PHE A 213 -4.63 -8.94 -29.34
N GLY A 214 -3.32 -9.11 -29.29
CA GLY A 214 -2.67 -10.17 -28.52
C GLY A 214 -2.04 -9.61 -27.25
N SER A 215 -2.01 -10.40 -26.20
CA SER A 215 -1.35 -10.01 -24.95
C SER A 215 0.17 -9.81 -25.10
N MET A 216 0.77 -10.39 -26.14
CA MET A 216 2.20 -10.27 -26.43
C MET A 216 2.64 -8.82 -26.67
N ASP A 217 1.77 -7.96 -27.19
CA ASP A 217 2.05 -6.53 -27.33
C ASP A 217 2.23 -5.86 -25.96
N GLY A 218 1.46 -6.28 -24.96
CA GLY A 218 1.61 -5.84 -23.57
C GLY A 218 2.91 -6.33 -22.93
N PHE A 219 3.27 -7.60 -23.14
CA PHE A 219 4.56 -8.11 -22.69
C PHE A 219 5.72 -7.37 -23.35
N ASN A 220 5.65 -7.15 -24.66
CA ASN A 220 6.68 -6.41 -25.39
C ASN A 220 6.82 -4.99 -24.87
N TYR A 221 5.73 -4.28 -24.61
CA TYR A 221 5.76 -2.94 -24.04
C TYR A 221 6.43 -2.90 -22.65
N LEU A 222 6.05 -3.83 -21.76
CA LEU A 222 6.59 -3.90 -20.40
C LEU A 222 8.08 -4.28 -20.35
N TRP A 223 8.54 -5.12 -21.29
CA TRP A 223 9.92 -5.62 -21.26
C TRP A 223 10.83 -4.93 -22.28
N ASN A 224 10.31 -4.04 -23.15
CA ASN A 224 11.11 -3.24 -24.06
C ASN A 224 11.49 -1.91 -23.38
N PRO A 225 12.78 -1.70 -23.03
CA PRO A 225 13.18 -0.54 -22.24
C PRO A 225 13.15 0.75 -23.08
N GLN A 226 12.43 1.76 -22.59
CA GLN A 226 12.42 3.12 -23.12
C GLN A 226 13.47 3.95 -22.35
N PHE A 227 14.74 3.85 -22.76
CA PHE A 227 15.88 4.40 -22.02
C PHE A 227 15.84 5.92 -21.82
N ASP A 228 15.15 6.67 -22.67
CA ASP A 228 15.00 8.12 -22.55
C ASP A 228 14.31 8.51 -21.21
N SER A 229 13.46 7.64 -20.68
CA SER A 229 12.79 7.84 -19.39
C SER A 229 13.77 7.92 -18.21
N LEU A 230 14.95 7.29 -18.30
CA LEU A 230 15.97 7.28 -17.24
C LEU A 230 16.57 8.66 -16.97
N THR A 231 16.44 9.61 -17.90
CA THR A 231 16.88 11.00 -17.69
C THR A 231 15.93 11.81 -16.82
N ASN A 232 14.70 11.31 -16.60
CA ASN A 232 13.70 11.98 -15.81
C ASN A 232 13.83 11.60 -14.31
N PRO A 233 14.14 12.55 -13.40
CA PRO A 233 14.23 12.29 -11.95
C PRO A 233 12.98 11.67 -11.34
N LYS A 234 11.79 11.95 -11.88
CA LYS A 234 10.50 11.38 -11.44
C LYS A 234 10.52 9.86 -11.49
N VAL A 235 11.13 9.27 -12.51
CA VAL A 235 11.23 7.80 -12.67
C VAL A 235 12.02 7.16 -11.53
N TRP A 236 13.10 7.82 -11.08
CA TRP A 236 13.93 7.37 -9.96
C TRP A 236 13.22 7.51 -8.62
N LEU A 237 12.48 8.59 -8.42
CA LEU A 237 11.67 8.80 -7.22
C LEU A 237 10.52 7.79 -7.15
N ALA A 238 9.84 7.55 -8.26
CA ALA A 238 8.78 6.52 -8.36
C ALA A 238 9.32 5.12 -8.05
N ALA A 239 10.52 4.79 -8.56
CA ALA A 239 11.17 3.52 -8.31
C ALA A 239 11.55 3.34 -6.83
N GLY A 240 12.16 4.35 -6.21
CA GLY A 240 12.46 4.34 -4.78
C GLY A 240 11.21 4.21 -3.91
N GLY A 241 10.17 4.96 -4.23
CA GLY A 241 8.87 4.89 -3.55
C GLY A 241 8.20 3.51 -3.70
N GLN A 242 8.31 2.90 -4.88
CA GLN A 242 7.76 1.55 -5.12
C GLN A 242 8.47 0.50 -4.27
N VAL A 243 9.81 0.49 -4.24
CA VAL A 243 10.60 -0.44 -3.41
C VAL A 243 10.23 -0.30 -1.94
N PHE A 244 10.08 0.93 -1.46
CA PHE A 244 9.74 1.19 -0.06
C PHE A 244 8.36 0.62 0.31
N PHE A 245 7.38 0.88 -0.55
CA PHE A 245 6.01 0.42 -0.35
C PHE A 245 5.89 -1.10 -0.45
N THR A 246 6.45 -1.70 -1.50
CA THR A 246 6.29 -3.14 -1.77
C THR A 246 6.92 -4.02 -0.70
N MET A 247 8.04 -3.60 -0.12
CA MET A 247 8.74 -4.36 0.90
C MET A 247 8.23 -4.10 2.33
N SER A 248 7.19 -3.29 2.51
CA SER A 248 6.63 -2.91 3.81
C SER A 248 7.67 -2.31 4.78
N LEU A 249 8.63 -1.54 4.24
CA LEU A 249 9.68 -0.89 5.02
C LEU A 249 9.13 0.33 5.78
N GLY A 250 9.71 0.62 6.94
CA GLY A 250 9.30 1.77 7.76
C GLY A 250 7.94 1.62 8.44
N MET A 251 7.38 0.40 8.54
CA MET A 251 6.11 0.13 9.21
C MET A 251 6.29 -0.49 10.61
N GLY A 252 7.51 -0.87 10.98
CA GLY A 252 7.80 -1.56 12.24
C GLY A 252 7.34 -3.03 12.30
N CYS A 253 6.64 -3.54 11.28
CA CYS A 253 6.17 -4.93 11.22
C CYS A 253 7.31 -5.93 11.00
N ILE A 254 8.29 -5.61 10.15
CA ILE A 254 9.48 -6.44 9.93
C ILE A 254 10.30 -6.54 11.21
N GLN A 255 10.53 -5.41 11.90
CA GLN A 255 11.20 -5.41 13.21
C GLN A 255 10.46 -6.30 14.21
N CYS A 256 9.14 -6.19 14.24
CA CYS A 256 8.31 -6.99 15.13
C CYS A 256 8.45 -8.48 14.82
N TYR A 257 8.32 -8.90 13.58
CA TYR A 257 8.52 -10.29 13.17
C TYR A 257 9.93 -10.79 13.45
N ALA A 258 10.95 -9.98 13.14
CA ALA A 258 12.35 -10.30 13.39
C ALA A 258 12.69 -10.39 14.90
N SER A 259 11.91 -9.77 15.77
CA SER A 259 12.12 -9.86 17.21
C SER A 259 11.80 -11.25 17.80
N TYR A 260 11.04 -12.08 17.07
CA TYR A 260 10.70 -13.46 17.47
C TYR A 260 11.65 -14.51 16.89
N ILE A 261 12.73 -14.12 16.19
CA ILE A 261 13.77 -15.06 15.72
C ILE A 261 14.72 -15.45 16.86
N LYS A 262 15.35 -16.59 16.71
CA LYS A 262 16.34 -17.07 17.68
C LYS A 262 17.66 -16.31 17.54
N LYS A 263 18.44 -16.28 18.63
CA LYS A 263 19.71 -15.56 18.71
C LYS A 263 20.68 -15.91 17.57
N HIS A 264 20.72 -17.16 17.11
CA HIS A 264 21.62 -17.65 16.07
C HIS A 264 20.98 -17.77 14.68
N ASP A 265 19.72 -17.31 14.51
CA ASP A 265 19.09 -17.34 13.19
C ASP A 265 19.78 -16.34 12.25
N ASP A 266 19.93 -16.75 11.00
CA ASP A 266 20.62 -16.01 9.94
C ASP A 266 19.75 -14.87 9.41
N ILE A 267 20.15 -13.63 9.71
CA ILE A 267 19.49 -12.43 9.19
C ILE A 267 19.75 -12.28 7.70
N VAL A 268 21.01 -12.49 7.26
CA VAL A 268 21.42 -12.21 5.88
C VAL A 268 20.61 -13.04 4.90
N LEU A 269 20.62 -14.35 5.09
CA LEU A 269 19.95 -15.28 4.18
C LEU A 269 18.42 -15.12 4.22
N ASN A 270 17.85 -14.93 5.42
CA ASN A 270 16.40 -14.74 5.56
C ASN A 270 15.92 -13.43 4.91
N SER A 271 16.64 -12.31 5.11
CA SER A 271 16.31 -11.02 4.48
C SER A 271 16.45 -11.09 2.95
N LEU A 272 17.53 -11.67 2.44
CA LEU A 272 17.73 -11.85 1.00
C LEU A 272 16.62 -12.71 0.39
N THR A 273 16.29 -13.85 1.03
CA THR A 273 15.25 -14.73 0.53
C THR A 273 13.89 -14.03 0.50
N ALA A 274 13.51 -13.30 1.55
CA ALA A 274 12.26 -12.55 1.58
C ALA A 274 12.25 -11.45 0.51
N GLY A 275 13.33 -10.66 0.41
CA GLY A 275 13.47 -9.59 -0.57
C GLY A 275 13.39 -10.10 -2.01
N PHE A 276 14.20 -11.10 -2.38
CA PHE A 276 14.17 -11.64 -3.75
C PHE A 276 12.88 -12.40 -4.07
N THR A 277 12.17 -12.98 -3.10
CA THR A 277 10.84 -13.55 -3.32
C THR A 277 9.84 -12.45 -3.66
N ASN A 278 9.92 -11.29 -2.98
CA ASN A 278 9.12 -10.12 -3.32
C ASN A 278 9.41 -9.63 -4.74
N GLU A 279 10.69 -9.45 -5.08
CA GLU A 279 11.13 -9.00 -6.41
C GLU A 279 10.63 -9.93 -7.52
N PHE A 280 10.77 -11.24 -7.34
CA PHE A 280 10.26 -12.22 -8.30
C PHE A 280 8.74 -12.09 -8.46
N THR A 281 8.01 -11.98 -7.35
CA THR A 281 6.55 -11.87 -7.39
C THR A 281 6.10 -10.57 -8.04
N GLU A 282 6.79 -9.47 -7.79
CA GLU A 282 6.45 -8.16 -8.32
C GLU A 282 6.83 -8.01 -9.80
N VAL A 283 8.13 -8.18 -10.09
CA VAL A 283 8.67 -7.90 -11.42
C VAL A 283 8.26 -8.97 -12.43
N VAL A 284 8.19 -10.24 -12.03
CA VAL A 284 7.88 -11.35 -12.95
C VAL A 284 6.39 -11.67 -12.96
N LEU A 285 5.78 -11.98 -11.82
CA LEU A 285 4.37 -12.38 -11.80
C LEU A 285 3.44 -11.18 -11.91
N GLY A 286 3.66 -10.12 -11.14
CA GLY A 286 2.78 -8.94 -11.11
C GLY A 286 2.69 -8.24 -12.45
N SER A 287 3.84 -8.01 -13.10
CA SER A 287 3.89 -7.37 -14.42
C SER A 287 3.26 -8.21 -15.53
N ALA A 288 3.24 -9.53 -15.38
CA ALA A 288 2.78 -10.45 -16.41
C ALA A 288 1.26 -10.72 -16.41
N ILE A 289 0.48 -10.14 -15.50
CA ILE A 289 -0.94 -10.43 -15.37
C ILE A 289 -1.82 -9.29 -15.90
N ILE A 290 -1.91 -8.18 -15.17
CA ILE A 290 -2.93 -7.16 -15.41
C ILE A 290 -2.75 -6.48 -16.75
N PHE A 291 -1.57 -5.91 -16.99
CA PHE A 291 -1.32 -5.10 -18.17
C PHE A 291 -1.37 -5.91 -19.47
N PRO A 292 -0.71 -7.08 -19.59
CA PRO A 292 -0.81 -7.88 -20.82
C PRO A 292 -2.23 -8.36 -21.12
N ILE A 293 -3.01 -8.77 -20.11
CA ILE A 293 -4.40 -9.18 -20.32
C ILE A 293 -5.23 -8.00 -20.84
N ALA A 294 -5.12 -6.82 -20.23
CA ALA A 294 -5.85 -5.63 -20.67
C ALA A 294 -5.46 -5.22 -22.09
N VAL A 295 -4.15 -5.24 -22.42
CA VAL A 295 -3.64 -4.93 -23.76
C VAL A 295 -4.20 -5.91 -24.79
N GLY A 296 -4.37 -7.17 -24.45
CA GLY A 296 -4.96 -8.17 -25.35
C GLY A 296 -6.35 -7.78 -25.87
N TYR A 297 -7.12 -7.03 -25.08
CA TYR A 297 -8.46 -6.57 -25.46
C TYR A 297 -8.50 -5.14 -26.01
N PHE A 298 -7.80 -4.21 -25.39
CA PHE A 298 -7.93 -2.77 -25.69
C PHE A 298 -6.74 -2.20 -26.48
N GLY A 299 -5.64 -2.94 -26.58
CA GLY A 299 -4.39 -2.44 -27.15
C GLY A 299 -3.61 -1.51 -26.21
N VAL A 300 -2.32 -1.32 -26.52
CA VAL A 300 -1.41 -0.54 -25.67
C VAL A 300 -1.88 0.90 -25.43
N PRO A 301 -2.28 1.70 -26.46
CA PRO A 301 -2.64 3.11 -26.23
C PRO A 301 -3.81 3.28 -25.25
N ALA A 302 -4.88 2.50 -25.40
CA ALA A 302 -6.06 2.59 -24.55
C ALA A 302 -5.74 2.17 -23.10
N VAL A 303 -4.93 1.12 -22.92
CA VAL A 303 -4.55 0.68 -21.58
C VAL A 303 -3.62 1.69 -20.90
N LEU A 304 -2.74 2.38 -21.63
CA LEU A 304 -1.93 3.47 -21.08
C LEU A 304 -2.80 4.60 -20.53
N GLU A 305 -3.87 4.96 -21.22
CA GLU A 305 -4.85 5.93 -20.72
C GLU A 305 -5.57 5.42 -19.46
N MET A 306 -6.03 4.15 -19.48
CA MET A 306 -6.66 3.52 -18.31
C MET A 306 -5.77 3.48 -17.07
N THR A 307 -4.45 3.37 -17.25
CA THR A 307 -3.50 3.35 -16.12
C THR A 307 -3.46 4.68 -15.35
N GLN A 308 -3.88 5.80 -15.95
CA GLN A 308 -3.98 7.08 -15.25
C GLN A 308 -4.99 7.03 -14.08
N SER A 309 -6.02 6.18 -14.18
CA SER A 309 -7.01 5.95 -13.13
C SER A 309 -6.50 5.04 -12.00
N GLY A 310 -5.25 4.57 -12.07
CA GLY A 310 -4.60 3.74 -11.05
C GLY A 310 -4.94 2.25 -11.13
N GLY A 311 -4.17 1.45 -10.38
CA GLY A 311 -4.24 -0.01 -10.42
C GLY A 311 -5.54 -0.61 -9.87
N PHE A 312 -6.17 0.04 -8.89
CA PHE A 312 -7.48 -0.40 -8.38
C PHE A 312 -8.55 -0.30 -9.45
N SER A 313 -8.56 0.78 -10.24
CA SER A 313 -9.52 0.94 -11.33
C SER A 313 -9.36 -0.19 -12.35
N LEU A 314 -8.15 -0.43 -12.83
CA LEU A 314 -7.89 -1.51 -13.79
C LEU A 314 -8.22 -2.90 -13.21
N GLY A 315 -7.86 -3.15 -11.93
CA GLY A 315 -8.08 -4.44 -11.27
C GLY A 315 -9.55 -4.75 -10.96
N PHE A 316 -10.33 -3.76 -10.50
CA PHE A 316 -11.70 -3.99 -10.03
C PHE A 316 -12.79 -3.56 -11.01
N LYS A 317 -12.52 -2.62 -11.93
CA LYS A 317 -13.50 -2.17 -12.94
C LYS A 317 -13.33 -2.91 -14.27
N THR A 318 -12.08 -3.20 -14.68
CA THR A 318 -11.79 -3.72 -16.02
C THR A 318 -11.61 -5.24 -16.03
N LEU A 319 -10.76 -5.80 -15.18
CA LEU A 319 -10.44 -7.23 -15.22
C LEU A 319 -11.64 -8.16 -15.04
N PRO A 320 -12.63 -7.90 -14.14
CA PRO A 320 -13.80 -8.78 -14.03
C PRO A 320 -14.59 -8.86 -15.34
N TYR A 321 -14.71 -7.74 -16.07
CA TYR A 321 -15.31 -7.71 -17.40
C TYR A 321 -14.52 -8.57 -18.39
N LEU A 322 -13.18 -8.45 -18.42
CA LEU A 322 -12.34 -9.22 -19.33
C LEU A 322 -12.40 -10.73 -19.03
N PHE A 323 -12.36 -11.12 -17.77
CA PHE A 323 -12.50 -12.53 -17.39
C PHE A 323 -13.87 -13.09 -17.79
N ALA A 324 -14.94 -12.28 -17.74
CA ALA A 324 -16.28 -12.70 -18.15
C ALA A 324 -16.34 -13.12 -19.64
N GLN A 325 -15.43 -12.62 -20.48
CA GLN A 325 -15.35 -13.03 -21.89
C GLN A 325 -14.80 -14.44 -22.08
N TRP A 326 -14.17 -15.06 -21.06
CA TRP A 326 -13.53 -16.39 -21.17
C TRP A 326 -14.51 -17.56 -21.03
N GLY A 327 -15.80 -17.28 -20.92
CA GLY A 327 -16.84 -18.28 -20.69
C GLY A 327 -16.99 -18.67 -19.21
N PRO A 328 -18.09 -19.34 -18.84
CA PRO A 328 -18.51 -19.43 -17.44
C PRO A 328 -17.50 -20.11 -16.51
N VAL A 329 -16.87 -21.20 -16.95
CA VAL A 329 -15.93 -21.95 -16.10
C VAL A 329 -14.60 -21.23 -15.97
N LEU A 330 -14.04 -20.78 -17.09
CA LEU A 330 -12.71 -20.12 -17.07
C LEU A 330 -12.80 -18.72 -16.45
N SER A 331 -13.92 -18.02 -16.61
CA SER A 331 -14.21 -16.75 -15.94
C SER A 331 -14.21 -16.91 -14.41
N ALA A 332 -14.93 -17.91 -13.90
CA ALA A 332 -14.97 -18.19 -12.46
C ALA A 332 -13.59 -18.58 -11.92
N LEU A 333 -12.84 -19.40 -12.65
CA LEU A 333 -11.47 -19.79 -12.26
C LEU A 333 -10.50 -18.61 -12.31
N ALA A 334 -10.56 -17.76 -13.33
CA ALA A 334 -9.68 -16.60 -13.47
C ALA A 334 -9.97 -15.54 -12.41
N GLY A 335 -11.25 -15.26 -12.16
CA GLY A 335 -11.65 -14.33 -11.12
C GLY A 335 -11.28 -14.86 -9.72
N LEU A 336 -11.53 -16.14 -9.43
CA LEU A 336 -11.09 -16.77 -8.20
C LEU A 336 -9.56 -16.72 -8.06
N ALA A 337 -8.83 -17.01 -9.12
CA ALA A 337 -7.36 -16.97 -9.10
C ALA A 337 -6.85 -15.54 -8.88
N PHE A 338 -7.38 -14.55 -9.57
CA PHE A 338 -6.94 -13.16 -9.45
C PHE A 338 -7.30 -12.56 -8.08
N PHE A 339 -8.56 -12.58 -7.72
CA PHE A 339 -9.00 -12.01 -6.44
C PHE A 339 -8.59 -12.86 -5.24
N GLY A 340 -8.49 -14.18 -5.39
CA GLY A 340 -7.92 -15.06 -4.39
C GLY A 340 -6.43 -14.84 -4.15
N LEU A 341 -5.65 -14.61 -5.20
CA LEU A 341 -4.25 -14.19 -5.11
C LEU A 341 -4.14 -12.88 -4.34
N LEU A 342 -4.93 -11.87 -4.69
CA LEU A 342 -4.97 -10.58 -4.00
C LEU A 342 -5.41 -10.74 -2.53
N PHE A 343 -6.39 -11.59 -2.26
CA PHE A 343 -6.86 -11.87 -0.90
C PHE A 343 -5.78 -12.52 -0.03
N PHE A 344 -5.09 -13.55 -0.52
CA PHE A 344 -4.01 -14.17 0.24
C PHE A 344 -2.85 -13.23 0.49
N SER A 345 -2.50 -12.39 -0.49
CA SER A 345 -1.47 -11.37 -0.31
C SER A 345 -1.90 -10.31 0.71
N ALA A 346 -3.17 -9.88 0.67
CA ALA A 346 -3.72 -8.92 1.60
C ALA A 346 -3.75 -9.47 3.03
N VAL A 347 -4.21 -10.70 3.25
CA VAL A 347 -4.25 -11.34 4.58
C VAL A 347 -2.86 -11.47 5.19
N THR A 348 -1.86 -11.91 4.44
CA THR A 348 -0.50 -12.06 4.98
C THR A 348 0.10 -10.73 5.39
N SER A 349 -0.15 -9.67 4.62
CA SER A 349 0.28 -8.31 4.93
C SER A 349 -0.50 -7.71 6.10
N SER A 350 -1.83 -7.82 6.14
CA SER A 350 -2.65 -7.28 7.24
C SER A 350 -2.33 -7.92 8.58
N LEU A 351 -2.00 -9.21 8.61
CA LEU A 351 -1.51 -9.90 9.82
C LEU A 351 -0.17 -9.33 10.29
N ALA A 352 0.76 -9.05 9.36
CA ALA A 352 2.06 -8.51 9.68
C ALA A 352 1.96 -7.09 10.26
N ILE A 353 1.25 -6.18 9.58
CA ILE A 353 1.08 -4.79 10.01
C ILE A 353 0.21 -4.64 11.28
N SER A 354 -0.56 -5.67 11.65
CA SER A 354 -1.29 -5.72 12.92
C SER A 354 -0.41 -6.08 14.11
N THR A 355 0.71 -6.77 13.88
CA THR A 355 1.53 -7.34 14.95
C THR A 355 2.20 -6.31 15.86
N PRO A 356 2.68 -5.12 15.39
CA PRO A 356 3.32 -4.12 16.24
C PRO A 356 2.45 -3.65 17.42
N MET A 357 1.17 -3.40 17.20
CA MET A 357 0.25 -2.97 18.24
C MET A 357 -0.12 -4.12 19.20
N VAL A 358 -0.34 -5.33 18.67
CA VAL A 358 -0.62 -6.52 19.47
C VAL A 358 0.58 -6.83 20.37
N SER A 359 1.80 -6.78 19.82
CA SER A 359 3.04 -6.99 20.59
C SER A 359 3.25 -5.90 21.64
N PHE A 360 2.88 -4.65 21.34
CA PHE A 360 2.93 -3.58 22.33
C PHE A 360 2.05 -3.88 23.56
N PHE A 361 0.85 -4.39 23.34
CA PHE A 361 -0.04 -4.78 24.44
C PHE A 361 0.48 -5.99 25.22
N THR A 362 1.00 -7.01 24.57
CA THR A 362 1.53 -8.19 25.26
C THR A 362 2.78 -7.87 26.07
N ASP A 363 3.70 -7.08 25.49
CA ASP A 363 4.98 -6.76 26.13
C ASP A 363 4.83 -5.78 27.30
N ASN A 364 4.07 -4.71 27.09
CA ASN A 364 4.05 -3.59 28.04
C ASN A 364 2.91 -3.68 29.06
N TYR A 365 1.73 -4.17 28.65
CA TYR A 365 0.58 -4.34 29.54
C TYR A 365 0.46 -5.77 30.07
N LYS A 366 1.33 -6.69 29.61
CA LYS A 366 1.33 -8.11 30.01
C LYS A 366 -0.01 -8.80 29.74
N TRP A 367 -0.72 -8.37 28.70
CA TRP A 367 -1.96 -9.01 28.28
C TRP A 367 -1.67 -10.34 27.59
N SER A 368 -2.60 -11.29 27.71
CA SER A 368 -2.53 -12.52 26.91
C SER A 368 -2.70 -12.19 25.43
N GLN A 369 -2.08 -12.98 24.56
CA GLN A 369 -2.17 -12.84 23.10
C GLN A 369 -3.63 -12.70 22.64
N LYS A 370 -4.52 -13.57 23.16
CA LYS A 370 -5.94 -13.53 22.85
C LYS A 370 -6.59 -12.20 23.22
N LYS A 371 -6.35 -11.70 24.45
CA LYS A 371 -6.91 -10.42 24.89
C LYS A 371 -6.37 -9.26 24.06
N ALA A 372 -5.06 -9.21 23.81
CA ALA A 372 -4.42 -8.17 23.03
C ALA A 372 -4.99 -8.10 21.60
N SER A 373 -5.14 -9.26 20.94
CA SER A 373 -5.66 -9.34 19.57
C SER A 373 -7.13 -8.90 19.46
N TRP A 374 -8.00 -9.32 20.40
CA TRP A 374 -9.40 -8.90 20.36
C TRP A 374 -9.60 -7.42 20.67
N ILE A 375 -8.84 -6.86 21.60
CA ILE A 375 -8.87 -5.41 21.88
C ILE A 375 -8.33 -4.64 20.68
N TYR A 376 -7.24 -5.12 20.06
CA TYR A 376 -6.74 -4.54 18.81
C TYR A 376 -7.80 -4.58 17.71
N GLY A 377 -8.52 -5.69 17.56
CA GLY A 377 -9.60 -5.80 16.59
C GLY A 377 -10.73 -4.78 16.78
N ILE A 378 -11.08 -4.47 18.02
CA ILE A 378 -12.04 -3.41 18.34
C ILE A 378 -11.47 -2.04 17.93
N ILE A 379 -10.22 -1.75 18.28
CA ILE A 379 -9.55 -0.50 17.89
C ILE A 379 -9.49 -0.38 16.36
N LEU A 380 -9.09 -1.46 15.69
CA LEU A 380 -9.00 -1.52 14.23
C LEU A 380 -10.37 -1.23 13.58
N LEU A 381 -11.44 -1.84 14.09
CA LEU A 381 -12.79 -1.61 13.60
C LEU A 381 -13.17 -0.13 13.71
N PHE A 382 -12.93 0.50 14.87
CA PHE A 382 -13.21 1.93 15.06
C PHE A 382 -12.40 2.83 14.13
N LEU A 383 -11.14 2.51 13.90
CA LEU A 383 -10.27 3.28 13.00
C LEU A 383 -10.60 3.04 11.51
N ALA A 384 -11.10 1.86 11.17
CA ALA A 384 -11.45 1.53 9.79
C ALA A 384 -12.83 2.08 9.38
N LEU A 385 -13.80 2.17 10.29
CA LEU A 385 -15.14 2.66 9.99
C LEU A 385 -15.18 4.02 9.24
N PRO A 386 -14.38 5.04 9.61
CA PRO A 386 -14.36 6.28 8.85
C PRO A 386 -13.95 6.10 7.38
N THR A 387 -12.97 5.23 7.09
CA THR A 387 -12.55 4.96 5.71
C THR A 387 -13.59 4.17 4.93
N VAL A 388 -14.39 3.33 5.60
CA VAL A 388 -15.48 2.55 4.99
C VAL A 388 -16.68 3.45 4.69
N LEU A 389 -17.08 4.30 5.64
CA LEU A 389 -18.31 5.11 5.56
C LEU A 389 -18.13 6.40 4.74
N PHE A 390 -16.92 6.94 4.68
CA PHE A 390 -16.61 8.23 4.05
C PHE A 390 -15.45 8.10 3.05
N PHE A 391 -15.42 6.99 2.32
CA PHE A 391 -14.37 6.68 1.36
C PHE A 391 -14.27 7.78 0.27
N ASP A 392 -15.40 8.17 -0.27
CA ASP A 392 -15.57 9.21 -1.29
C ASP A 392 -15.29 10.65 -0.79
N LYS A 393 -15.24 10.85 0.54
CA LYS A 393 -14.97 12.15 1.18
C LYS A 393 -13.49 12.43 1.47
N GLY A 394 -12.58 11.65 0.90
CA GLY A 394 -11.14 11.81 1.03
C GLY A 394 -10.55 11.31 2.36
N VAL A 395 -11.31 10.61 3.19
CA VAL A 395 -10.81 10.04 4.46
C VAL A 395 -9.74 8.98 4.19
N PHE A 396 -9.97 8.11 3.19
CA PHE A 396 -8.99 7.11 2.76
C PHE A 396 -7.67 7.78 2.32
N ASP A 397 -7.75 8.83 1.49
CA ASP A 397 -6.57 9.54 0.97
C ASP A 397 -5.76 10.17 2.11
N GLN A 398 -6.43 10.71 3.14
CA GLN A 398 -5.76 11.25 4.33
C GLN A 398 -5.05 10.17 5.14
N TYR A 399 -5.67 9.00 5.31
CA TYR A 399 -5.03 7.88 6.01
C TYR A 399 -3.80 7.39 5.25
N ASP A 400 -3.92 7.20 3.94
CA ASP A 400 -2.82 6.76 3.08
C ASP A 400 -1.69 7.79 3.03
N PHE A 401 -2.02 9.08 2.91
CA PHE A 401 -1.02 10.14 2.88
C PHE A 401 -0.24 10.23 4.20
N TRP A 402 -0.95 10.35 5.35
CA TRP A 402 -0.28 10.60 6.63
C TRP A 402 0.38 9.36 7.22
N ALA A 403 -0.19 8.19 7.04
CA ALA A 403 0.41 6.94 7.52
C ALA A 403 1.23 6.23 6.45
N GLY A 404 0.68 6.03 5.25
CA GLY A 404 1.31 5.26 4.17
C GLY A 404 2.40 6.02 3.41
N THR A 405 2.43 7.36 3.50
CA THR A 405 3.47 8.17 2.86
C THR A 405 4.33 8.89 3.90
N PHE A 406 3.77 9.85 4.65
CA PHE A 406 4.57 10.67 5.57
C PHE A 406 5.21 9.86 6.71
N ALA A 407 4.38 9.18 7.52
CA ALA A 407 4.88 8.48 8.70
C ALA A 407 5.81 7.32 8.34
N LEU A 408 5.51 6.62 7.26
CA LEU A 408 6.29 5.51 6.73
C LEU A 408 7.71 5.95 6.34
N PHE A 409 7.85 6.98 5.49
CA PHE A 409 9.17 7.51 5.11
C PHE A 409 9.91 8.13 6.28
N PHE A 410 9.21 8.87 7.15
CA PHE A 410 9.79 9.46 8.35
C PHE A 410 10.35 8.39 9.29
N PHE A 411 9.59 7.33 9.57
CA PHE A 411 10.04 6.27 10.46
C PHE A 411 11.20 5.48 9.86
N GLY A 412 11.16 5.11 8.58
CA GLY A 412 12.28 4.45 7.89
C GLY A 412 13.55 5.30 7.86
N MET A 413 13.42 6.63 7.69
CA MET A 413 14.55 7.56 7.81
C MET A 413 15.16 7.53 9.24
N ILE A 414 14.31 7.57 10.27
CA ILE A 414 14.73 7.48 11.67
C ILE A 414 15.47 6.17 11.95
N GLU A 415 14.96 5.05 11.44
CA GLU A 415 15.60 3.73 11.60
C GLU A 415 16.97 3.69 10.93
N ALA A 416 17.08 4.19 9.70
CA ALA A 416 18.34 4.26 8.98
C ALA A 416 19.38 5.11 9.72
N VAL A 417 19.00 6.30 10.18
CA VAL A 417 19.86 7.21 10.95
C VAL A 417 20.26 6.59 12.31
N MET A 418 19.29 6.04 13.02
CA MET A 418 19.51 5.40 14.32
C MET A 418 20.50 4.26 14.22
N PHE A 419 20.28 3.34 13.28
CA PHE A 419 21.12 2.17 13.08
C PHE A 419 22.55 2.54 12.65
N SER A 420 22.66 3.44 11.66
CA SER A 420 23.93 3.73 11.00
C SER A 420 24.81 4.69 11.79
N TRP A 421 24.21 5.75 12.37
CA TRP A 421 24.96 6.86 12.99
C TRP A 421 24.88 6.88 14.51
N VAL A 422 23.70 6.59 15.08
CA VAL A 422 23.48 6.68 16.53
C VAL A 422 23.92 5.41 17.25
N MET A 423 23.43 4.26 16.83
CA MET A 423 23.85 2.95 17.35
C MET A 423 25.28 2.61 16.88
N GLY A 424 25.60 3.08 15.69
CA GLY A 424 26.89 2.91 15.01
C GLY A 424 26.96 1.65 14.16
N ILE A 425 27.41 1.84 12.91
CA ILE A 425 27.44 0.78 11.89
C ILE A 425 28.25 -0.45 12.31
N ASP A 426 29.32 -0.31 13.11
CA ASP A 426 30.14 -1.43 13.53
C ASP A 426 29.40 -2.38 14.46
N LYS A 427 28.54 -1.85 15.32
CA LYS A 427 27.64 -2.65 16.17
C LYS A 427 26.57 -3.30 15.30
N GLY A 428 25.93 -2.55 14.41
CA GLY A 428 24.92 -3.05 13.48
C GLY A 428 25.48 -4.16 12.59
N TRP A 429 26.66 -3.96 12.01
CA TRP A 429 27.33 -4.95 11.15
C TRP A 429 27.60 -6.27 11.86
N ARG A 430 27.99 -6.22 13.14
CA ARG A 430 28.17 -7.43 13.96
C ARG A 430 26.84 -8.15 14.22
N ILE A 431 25.75 -7.42 14.42
CA ILE A 431 24.41 -8.01 14.63
C ILE A 431 23.93 -8.69 13.37
N ILE A 432 24.08 -8.07 12.19
CA ILE A 432 23.71 -8.64 10.89
C ILE A 432 24.38 -10.00 10.71
N HIS A 433 25.70 -10.10 11.00
CA HIS A 433 26.49 -11.30 10.76
C HIS A 433 26.48 -12.29 11.93
N TYR A 434 25.81 -11.96 13.03
CA TYR A 434 25.75 -12.87 14.16
C TYR A 434 24.81 -14.06 13.86
N GLY A 435 25.41 -15.24 13.65
CA GLY A 435 24.73 -16.47 13.22
C GLY A 435 24.52 -16.58 11.71
N ALA A 436 25.08 -15.66 10.91
CA ALA A 436 24.95 -15.70 9.47
C ALA A 436 25.86 -16.77 8.85
N GLU A 437 25.29 -17.61 7.99
CA GLU A 437 26.02 -18.60 7.18
C GLU A 437 26.75 -17.94 6.01
N MET A 438 26.19 -16.83 5.50
CA MET A 438 26.73 -16.05 4.39
C MET A 438 27.13 -14.65 4.87
N GLN A 439 28.30 -14.18 4.45
CA GLN A 439 28.77 -12.84 4.75
C GLN A 439 28.40 -11.88 3.62
N LEU A 440 27.86 -10.72 3.98
CA LEU A 440 27.61 -9.65 3.03
C LEU A 440 28.91 -9.04 2.52
N PRO A 441 28.99 -8.69 1.23
CA PRO A 441 30.09 -7.91 0.69
C PRO A 441 30.31 -6.61 1.49
N LYS A 442 31.56 -6.22 1.70
CA LYS A 442 31.93 -5.02 2.48
C LYS A 442 31.32 -3.72 1.94
N ILE A 443 30.95 -3.69 0.66
CA ILE A 443 30.26 -2.55 0.05
C ILE A 443 28.94 -2.24 0.76
N PHE A 444 28.19 -3.25 1.23
CA PHE A 444 26.97 -3.03 1.99
C PHE A 444 27.20 -2.29 3.31
N LYS A 445 28.37 -2.45 3.94
CA LYS A 445 28.72 -1.65 5.13
C LYS A 445 28.83 -0.17 4.80
N PHE A 446 29.41 0.17 3.64
CA PHE A 446 29.47 1.55 3.14
C PHE A 446 28.06 2.07 2.79
N ILE A 447 27.26 1.28 2.08
CA ILE A 447 25.89 1.62 1.70
C ILE A 447 25.05 1.91 2.95
N LEU A 448 25.04 0.98 3.91
CA LEU A 448 24.32 1.13 5.19
C LEU A 448 24.76 2.38 5.98
N ARG A 449 26.05 2.70 5.94
CA ARG A 449 26.60 3.83 6.72
C ARG A 449 26.29 5.20 6.11
N TYR A 450 26.35 5.31 4.79
CA TYR A 450 26.33 6.60 4.11
C TYR A 450 25.21 6.72 3.08
N VAL A 451 25.06 5.74 2.20
CA VAL A 451 24.16 5.85 1.05
C VAL A 451 22.70 5.82 1.49
N THR A 452 22.30 4.76 2.19
CA THR A 452 20.89 4.57 2.62
C THR A 452 20.39 5.70 3.51
N PRO A 453 21.07 6.13 4.60
CA PRO A 453 20.57 7.24 5.42
C PRO A 453 20.48 8.56 4.67
N VAL A 454 21.47 8.86 3.81
CA VAL A 454 21.47 10.10 3.01
C VAL A 454 20.34 10.06 1.97
N MET A 455 20.15 8.95 1.27
CA MET A 455 19.04 8.78 0.33
C MET A 455 17.69 8.94 1.02
N MET A 456 17.50 8.35 2.20
CA MET A 456 16.26 8.49 2.97
C MET A 456 15.98 9.95 3.36
N ILE A 457 17.01 10.68 3.80
CA ILE A 457 16.89 12.11 4.10
C ILE A 457 16.52 12.90 2.84
N LEU A 458 17.15 12.61 1.70
CA LEU A 458 16.86 13.28 0.44
C LEU A 458 15.43 12.99 -0.03
N ILE A 459 14.98 11.73 0.01
CA ILE A 459 13.60 11.35 -0.35
C ILE A 459 12.60 12.07 0.57
N PHE A 460 12.88 12.16 1.86
CA PHE A 460 12.02 12.88 2.79
C PHE A 460 11.96 14.38 2.49
N ILE A 461 13.10 15.01 2.21
CA ILE A 461 13.16 16.44 1.81
C ILE A 461 12.40 16.66 0.50
N THR A 462 12.58 15.79 -0.49
CA THR A 462 11.86 15.92 -1.77
C THR A 462 10.35 15.74 -1.59
N ALA A 463 9.90 14.86 -0.72
CA ALA A 463 8.48 14.72 -0.37
C ALA A 463 7.92 15.96 0.34
N LEU A 464 8.74 16.68 1.13
CA LEU A 464 8.33 17.93 1.78
C LEU A 464 8.05 19.04 0.77
N ILE A 465 8.94 19.22 -0.22
CA ILE A 465 8.99 20.36 -1.12
C ILE A 465 8.75 20.00 -2.59
N LYS A 466 8.07 18.91 -2.88
CA LYS A 466 7.77 18.47 -4.23
C LYS A 466 7.30 19.65 -5.10
N PRO A 467 7.91 19.89 -6.28
CA PRO A 467 7.53 21.01 -7.14
C PRO A 467 6.18 20.76 -7.80
N LYS A 468 5.49 21.83 -8.16
CA LYS A 468 4.20 21.81 -8.87
C LYS A 468 4.29 20.94 -10.13
N ASN A 469 3.27 20.12 -10.34
CA ASN A 469 3.18 19.14 -11.43
C ASN A 469 4.33 18.10 -11.44
N ASP A 470 5.06 17.96 -10.32
CA ASP A 470 6.20 17.06 -10.20
C ASP A 470 7.33 17.37 -11.24
N ASP A 471 7.44 18.65 -11.63
CA ASP A 471 8.43 19.11 -12.62
C ASP A 471 9.75 19.50 -11.94
N TRP A 472 10.67 18.57 -11.86
CA TRP A 472 12.01 18.73 -11.30
C TRP A 472 13.01 19.39 -12.25
N SER A 473 12.61 19.75 -13.47
CA SER A 473 13.49 20.38 -14.47
C SER A 473 13.75 21.86 -14.17
N GLN A 474 12.85 22.51 -13.42
CA GLN A 474 12.90 23.92 -13.08
C GLN A 474 13.27 24.16 -11.61
N ILE A 475 14.44 23.70 -11.19
CA ILE A 475 14.95 23.99 -9.84
C ILE A 475 15.46 25.43 -9.80
N SER A 476 14.59 26.39 -9.51
CA SER A 476 14.96 27.77 -9.26
C SER A 476 14.42 28.20 -7.90
N LEU A 477 15.27 28.83 -7.08
CA LEU A 477 14.86 29.34 -5.76
C LEU A 477 13.87 30.52 -5.85
N SER A 478 13.80 31.19 -7.00
CA SER A 478 12.83 32.23 -7.27
C SER A 478 11.66 31.64 -8.09
N GLY A 479 10.46 31.58 -7.50
CA GLY A 479 9.26 31.05 -8.15
C GLY A 479 8.99 29.57 -7.93
N TRP A 480 9.59 28.95 -6.88
CA TRP A 480 9.26 27.59 -6.50
C TRP A 480 7.82 27.52 -5.97
N GLU A 481 6.93 26.87 -6.72
CA GLU A 481 5.59 26.53 -6.27
C GLU A 481 5.59 25.09 -5.81
N VAL A 482 5.10 24.86 -4.60
CA VAL A 482 5.02 23.53 -4.00
C VAL A 482 3.77 22.82 -4.51
N ASP A 483 3.90 21.56 -4.94
CA ASP A 483 2.78 20.73 -5.37
C ASP A 483 1.81 20.46 -4.21
N ASN A 484 0.51 20.43 -4.51
CA ASN A 484 -0.54 20.13 -3.52
C ASN A 484 -0.40 18.73 -2.90
N SER A 485 0.24 17.79 -3.59
CA SER A 485 0.52 16.43 -3.09
C SER A 485 1.81 16.32 -2.29
N SER A 486 2.57 17.42 -2.10
CA SER A 486 3.69 17.46 -1.18
C SER A 486 3.21 17.53 0.28
N ILE A 487 4.09 17.22 1.23
CA ILE A 487 3.74 17.33 2.66
C ILE A 487 3.37 18.78 3.03
N ILE A 488 4.13 19.76 2.53
CA ILE A 488 3.82 21.18 2.76
C ILE A 488 2.55 21.58 2.03
N GLY A 489 2.36 21.15 0.77
CA GLY A 489 1.17 21.42 -0.02
C GLY A 489 -0.09 20.86 0.64
N GLU A 490 -0.03 19.61 1.11
CA GLU A 490 -1.14 18.98 1.81
C GLU A 490 -1.53 19.74 3.09
N LEU A 491 -0.53 20.25 3.83
CA LEU A 491 -0.79 21.07 5.03
C LEU A 491 -1.36 22.45 4.72
N THR A 492 -0.98 23.07 3.61
CA THR A 492 -1.32 24.48 3.31
C THR A 492 -2.52 24.65 2.41
N HIS A 493 -2.74 23.76 1.44
CA HIS A 493 -3.78 23.90 0.42
C HIS A 493 -5.08 23.17 0.77
N LYS A 494 -4.98 22.10 1.56
CA LYS A 494 -6.13 21.40 2.15
C LYS A 494 -6.17 21.58 3.68
N GLY A 495 -5.58 22.65 4.21
CA GLY A 495 -5.33 22.82 5.62
C GLY A 495 -6.51 23.29 6.44
N ILE A 496 -6.38 23.12 7.76
CA ILE A 496 -7.28 23.64 8.79
C ILE A 496 -7.52 25.14 8.57
N GLY A 497 -8.76 25.54 8.33
CA GLY A 497 -9.14 26.94 8.07
C GLY A 497 -9.22 27.33 6.59
N ALA A 498 -8.91 26.46 5.64
CA ALA A 498 -9.41 26.61 4.28
C ALA A 498 -10.94 26.60 4.38
N ASN A 499 -11.55 27.74 4.09
CA ASN A 499 -12.99 27.95 4.27
C ASN A 499 -13.77 26.74 3.76
N SER A 500 -14.65 26.19 4.59
CA SER A 500 -15.72 25.26 4.20
C SER A 500 -16.73 25.89 3.24
N SER A 501 -16.33 26.98 2.57
CA SER A 501 -17.12 27.67 1.57
C SER A 501 -17.01 26.94 0.24
N TRP A 502 -18.08 26.99 -0.50
CA TRP A 502 -18.16 26.61 -1.88
C TRP A 502 -16.97 27.18 -2.66
N VAL A 503 -16.16 26.31 -3.28
CA VAL A 503 -15.04 26.71 -4.12
C VAL A 503 -15.53 26.67 -5.55
N SER A 504 -15.27 27.74 -6.30
CA SER A 504 -15.44 27.73 -7.74
C SER A 504 -14.58 26.62 -8.35
N ASN A 505 -15.22 25.62 -8.90
CA ASN A 505 -14.53 24.49 -9.49
C ASN A 505 -15.00 24.31 -10.93
N TYR A 506 -14.06 24.05 -11.81
CA TYR A 506 -14.33 23.71 -13.21
C TYR A 506 -14.24 22.21 -13.36
N TYR A 507 -15.25 21.60 -13.99
CA TYR A 507 -15.18 20.23 -14.45
C TYR A 507 -14.69 20.23 -15.90
N TYR A 508 -13.62 19.49 -16.18
CA TYR A 508 -12.93 19.54 -17.46
C TYR A 508 -13.27 18.33 -18.31
N SER A 509 -13.21 18.53 -19.65
CA SER A 509 -13.40 17.45 -20.61
C SER A 509 -12.20 16.49 -20.62
N ASP A 510 -12.49 15.20 -20.57
CA ASP A 510 -11.52 14.12 -20.85
C ASP A 510 -11.50 13.73 -22.33
N PHE A 511 -12.36 14.36 -23.15
CA PHE A 511 -12.58 13.98 -24.53
C PHE A 511 -12.33 15.14 -25.48
N VAL A 512 -11.91 14.78 -26.70
CA VAL A 512 -11.76 15.70 -27.83
C VAL A 512 -12.95 15.48 -28.78
N GLY A 513 -13.68 16.53 -29.10
CA GLY A 513 -14.84 16.41 -29.99
C GLY A 513 -15.69 17.69 -30.06
N GLN A 514 -16.86 17.58 -30.66
CA GLN A 514 -17.83 18.67 -30.72
C GLN A 514 -19.02 18.40 -29.80
N VAL A 515 -19.42 19.40 -29.04
CA VAL A 515 -20.59 19.33 -28.16
C VAL A 515 -21.86 19.23 -29.01
N THR A 516 -22.63 18.17 -28.81
CA THR A 516 -23.88 17.90 -29.55
C THR A 516 -25.13 18.07 -28.69
N GLY A 517 -24.98 18.00 -27.38
CA GLY A 517 -26.08 18.21 -26.43
C GLY A 517 -25.58 18.79 -25.11
N VAL A 518 -26.35 19.69 -24.51
CA VAL A 518 -26.08 20.27 -23.20
C VAL A 518 -27.37 20.23 -22.39
N THR A 519 -27.30 19.62 -21.22
CA THR A 519 -28.38 19.62 -20.22
C THR A 519 -27.80 20.13 -18.90
N ASP A 520 -28.65 20.43 -17.92
CA ASP A 520 -28.20 20.89 -16.60
C ASP A 520 -27.26 19.91 -15.90
N ASN A 521 -27.35 18.61 -16.23
CA ASN A 521 -26.62 17.54 -15.56
C ASN A 521 -25.66 16.76 -16.45
N ALA A 522 -25.59 17.07 -17.76
CA ALA A 522 -24.72 16.34 -18.69
C ALA A 522 -24.39 17.13 -19.95
N VAL A 523 -23.22 16.86 -20.51
CA VAL A 523 -22.79 17.35 -21.81
C VAL A 523 -22.54 16.15 -22.73
N GLU A 524 -23.11 16.18 -23.93
CA GLU A 524 -22.87 15.18 -24.98
C GLU A 524 -21.77 15.68 -25.92
N ILE A 525 -20.74 14.88 -26.11
CA ILE A 525 -19.59 15.20 -26.96
C ILE A 525 -19.49 14.16 -28.07
N ASN A 526 -19.54 14.60 -29.32
CA ASN A 526 -19.30 13.76 -30.48
C ASN A 526 -17.80 13.64 -30.75
N CYS A 527 -17.25 12.47 -30.43
CA CYS A 527 -15.82 12.13 -30.62
C CYS A 527 -15.56 11.46 -31.98
N GLY A 528 -16.34 11.76 -33.00
CA GLY A 528 -16.26 11.19 -34.36
C GLY A 528 -17.35 10.15 -34.61
N GLU A 529 -17.08 8.87 -34.39
CA GLU A 529 -18.10 7.80 -34.58
C GLU A 529 -18.95 7.53 -33.35
N ILE A 530 -18.57 8.08 -32.18
CA ILE A 530 -19.22 7.80 -30.87
C ILE A 530 -19.60 9.13 -30.20
N VAL A 531 -20.86 9.23 -29.75
CA VAL A 531 -21.29 10.32 -28.87
C VAL A 531 -21.12 9.85 -27.43
N LYS A 532 -20.35 10.62 -26.65
CA LYS A 532 -20.13 10.37 -25.21
C LYS A 532 -20.94 11.36 -24.39
N THR A 533 -21.71 10.84 -23.44
CA THR A 533 -22.43 11.65 -22.47
C THR A 533 -21.58 11.78 -21.20
N VAL A 534 -21.14 13.00 -20.93
CA VAL A 534 -20.35 13.35 -19.73
C VAL A 534 -21.30 13.90 -18.68
N ALA A 535 -21.49 13.19 -17.58
CA ALA A 535 -22.30 13.67 -16.47
C ALA A 535 -21.58 14.81 -15.75
N LEU A 536 -22.28 15.92 -15.53
CA LEU A 536 -21.75 17.05 -14.77
C LEU A 536 -21.99 16.88 -13.27
N PRO A 537 -21.07 17.35 -12.42
CA PRO A 537 -21.24 17.31 -10.98
C PRO A 537 -22.49 18.07 -10.52
N GLU A 538 -23.17 17.56 -9.52
CA GLU A 538 -24.37 18.18 -8.94
C GLU A 538 -24.06 19.60 -8.43
N GLY A 539 -24.88 20.58 -8.77
CA GLY A 539 -24.70 22.00 -8.40
C GLY A 539 -23.76 22.80 -9.32
N THR A 540 -23.29 22.22 -10.44
CA THR A 540 -22.53 22.94 -11.46
C THR A 540 -23.44 23.36 -12.63
N THR A 541 -23.07 24.45 -13.32
CA THR A 541 -23.75 24.92 -14.53
C THR A 541 -22.86 24.71 -15.73
N PRO A 542 -23.38 24.20 -16.87
CA PRO A 542 -22.59 24.04 -18.08
C PRO A 542 -22.03 25.40 -18.57
N VAL A 543 -20.76 25.40 -18.99
CA VAL A 543 -20.10 26.59 -19.57
C VAL A 543 -19.87 26.44 -21.07
N VAL A 544 -20.20 25.28 -21.63
CA VAL A 544 -20.11 24.99 -23.08
C VAL A 544 -21.49 25.03 -23.71
N ASN A 545 -21.53 25.36 -25.01
CA ASN A 545 -22.74 25.39 -25.82
C ASN A 545 -22.71 24.30 -26.90
N VAL A 546 -23.88 23.91 -27.38
CA VAL A 546 -23.99 22.99 -28.51
C VAL A 546 -23.30 23.62 -29.74
N GLY A 547 -22.37 22.86 -30.32
CA GLY A 547 -21.54 23.31 -31.46
C GLY A 547 -20.12 23.69 -31.05
N ASP A 548 -19.81 23.85 -29.76
CA ASP A 548 -18.44 24.13 -29.30
C ASP A 548 -17.53 22.95 -29.54
N ASN A 549 -16.29 23.24 -29.95
CA ASN A 549 -15.23 22.22 -29.98
C ASN A 549 -14.53 22.18 -28.64
N VAL A 550 -14.43 20.99 -28.06
CA VAL A 550 -13.76 20.74 -26.79
C VAL A 550 -12.53 19.88 -27.01
N GLU A 551 -11.48 20.23 -26.30
CA GLU A 551 -10.23 19.46 -26.19
C GLU A 551 -10.12 18.92 -24.77
N GLN A 552 -9.20 17.98 -24.57
CA GLN A 552 -8.89 17.50 -23.21
C GLN A 552 -8.43 18.68 -22.33
N GLY A 553 -9.08 18.85 -21.19
CA GLY A 553 -8.84 19.99 -20.30
C GLY A 553 -9.69 21.24 -20.59
N THR A 554 -10.62 21.20 -21.57
CA THR A 554 -11.60 22.26 -21.75
C THR A 554 -12.64 22.25 -20.62
N PRO A 555 -12.92 23.41 -19.94
CA PRO A 555 -13.96 23.46 -18.93
C PRO A 555 -15.33 23.13 -19.52
N LEU A 556 -16.05 22.17 -18.97
CA LEU A 556 -17.40 21.79 -19.38
C LEU A 556 -18.47 22.42 -18.48
N SER A 557 -18.19 22.54 -17.19
CA SER A 557 -19.08 23.19 -16.24
C SER A 557 -18.31 24.03 -15.23
N GLU A 558 -18.96 25.08 -14.75
CA GLU A 558 -18.52 25.91 -13.62
C GLU A 558 -19.54 25.81 -12.50
N GLY A 559 -19.08 25.65 -11.29
CA GLY A 559 -19.95 25.62 -10.13
C GLY A 559 -19.22 25.71 -8.82
N THR A 560 -19.99 25.94 -7.79
CA THR A 560 -19.54 25.90 -6.42
C THR A 560 -19.77 24.49 -5.91
N VAL A 561 -18.71 23.69 -5.84
CA VAL A 561 -18.74 22.37 -5.21
C VAL A 561 -18.47 22.55 -3.72
N TYR A 562 -19.31 21.92 -2.88
CA TYR A 562 -19.05 21.88 -1.45
C TYR A 562 -17.74 21.13 -1.21
N ASN A 563 -16.77 21.83 -0.64
CA ASN A 563 -15.51 21.21 -0.31
C ASN A 563 -15.68 20.38 0.97
N ASP A 564 -15.48 19.08 0.89
CA ASP A 564 -15.56 18.15 2.03
C ASP A 564 -14.43 18.35 3.06
N VAL A 565 -13.93 19.58 3.20
CA VAL A 565 -12.84 19.99 4.11
C VAL A 565 -13.09 19.52 5.54
N MET A 566 -14.35 19.51 5.97
CA MET A 566 -14.71 19.05 7.31
C MET A 566 -14.26 17.59 7.56
N TYR A 567 -14.47 16.68 6.61
CA TYR A 567 -14.05 15.28 6.74
C TYR A 567 -12.54 15.15 6.76
N ILE A 568 -11.85 15.93 5.92
CA ILE A 568 -10.38 16.00 5.87
C ILE A 568 -9.81 16.49 7.20
N ASP A 569 -10.33 17.59 7.72
CA ASP A 569 -9.85 18.20 8.98
C ASP A 569 -10.12 17.31 10.19
N ILE A 570 -11.33 16.73 10.31
CA ILE A 570 -11.66 15.77 11.37
C ILE A 570 -10.71 14.57 11.28
N THR A 571 -10.42 14.08 10.08
CA THR A 571 -9.51 12.96 9.87
C THR A 571 -8.10 13.30 10.35
N ARG A 572 -7.54 14.44 9.97
CA ARG A 572 -6.21 14.90 10.40
C ARG A 572 -6.11 15.06 11.92
N ILE A 573 -7.11 15.70 12.52
CA ILE A 573 -7.18 15.86 13.97
C ILE A 573 -7.25 14.50 14.65
N SER A 574 -8.05 13.56 14.15
CA SER A 574 -8.17 12.21 14.69
C SER A 574 -6.85 11.43 14.60
N LEU A 575 -6.13 11.53 13.47
CA LEU A 575 -4.83 10.89 13.28
C LEU A 575 -3.77 11.46 14.24
N LEU A 576 -3.72 12.78 14.39
CA LEU A 576 -2.85 13.43 15.37
C LEU A 576 -3.17 12.98 16.80
N LEU A 577 -4.47 12.90 17.13
CA LEU A 577 -4.93 12.43 18.43
C LEU A 577 -4.52 10.97 18.68
N CYS A 578 -4.61 10.10 17.67
CA CYS A 578 -4.14 8.72 17.74
C CYS A 578 -2.63 8.67 18.07
N LEU A 579 -1.82 9.48 17.42
CA LEU A 579 -0.38 9.53 17.68
C LEU A 579 -0.09 10.02 19.12
N VAL A 580 -0.78 11.06 19.57
CA VAL A 580 -0.65 11.57 20.95
C VAL A 580 -1.05 10.51 21.97
N ILE A 581 -2.17 9.80 21.75
CA ILE A 581 -2.63 8.71 22.62
C ILE A 581 -1.58 7.60 22.69
N LEU A 582 -0.99 7.21 21.56
CA LEU A 582 0.10 6.22 21.53
C LEU A 582 1.31 6.67 22.35
N CYS A 583 1.74 7.92 22.23
CA CYS A 583 2.84 8.47 23.01
C CYS A 583 2.53 8.46 24.52
N VAL A 584 1.31 8.80 24.90
CA VAL A 584 0.84 8.75 26.29
C VAL A 584 0.81 7.31 26.81
N MET A 585 0.31 6.36 26.01
CA MET A 585 0.31 4.94 26.38
C MET A 585 1.72 4.40 26.60
N ILE A 586 2.68 4.78 25.74
CA ILE A 586 4.09 4.41 25.87
C ILE A 586 4.70 5.00 27.16
N TYR A 587 4.38 6.25 27.47
CA TYR A 587 4.83 6.89 28.70
C TYR A 587 4.38 6.14 29.96
N PHE A 588 3.09 5.81 30.06
CA PHE A 588 2.55 5.08 31.21
C PHE A 588 3.05 3.63 31.29
N ALA A 589 3.23 2.97 30.14
CA ALA A 589 3.79 1.62 30.09
C ALA A 589 5.24 1.59 30.61
N ASP A 590 6.08 2.54 30.18
CA ASP A 590 7.48 2.65 30.64
C ASP A 590 7.55 2.95 32.14
N LYS A 591 6.73 3.87 32.62
CA LYS A 591 6.65 4.21 34.05
C LYS A 591 6.31 2.99 34.89
N LYS A 592 5.28 2.25 34.51
CA LYS A 592 4.83 1.04 35.23
C LYS A 592 5.90 -0.05 35.24
N ASN A 593 6.60 -0.26 34.13
CA ASN A 593 7.67 -1.26 34.04
C ASN A 593 8.85 -0.90 34.94
N LYS A 594 9.23 0.36 35.06
CA LYS A 594 10.26 0.84 35.97
C LYS A 594 9.87 0.67 37.44
N GLU A 595 8.64 1.00 37.79
CA GLU A 595 8.14 0.81 39.16
C GLU A 595 8.13 -0.67 39.57
N GLN A 596 7.87 -1.59 38.64
CA GLN A 596 7.94 -3.02 38.91
C GLN A 596 9.37 -3.52 39.08
N GLN A 597 10.34 -3.00 38.30
CA GLN A 597 11.76 -3.31 38.48
C GLN A 597 12.29 -2.84 39.83
N PHE A 598 11.95 -1.62 40.24
CA PHE A 598 12.34 -1.12 41.56
C PHE A 598 11.81 -1.98 42.71
N LYS A 599 10.57 -2.45 42.64
CA LYS A 599 9.99 -3.32 43.66
C LYS A 599 10.65 -4.70 43.76
N ILE A 600 11.13 -5.24 42.62
CA ILE A 600 11.85 -6.54 42.60
C ILE A 600 13.28 -6.41 43.17
N GLU A 601 13.88 -5.21 43.06
CA GLU A 601 15.22 -4.94 43.61
C GLU A 601 15.17 -4.62 45.12
N GLU A 602 14.00 -4.25 45.67
CA GLU A 602 13.77 -4.00 47.10
C GLU A 602 13.33 -5.26 47.91
N ASP A 603 12.76 -6.27 47.25
CA ASP A 603 12.41 -7.58 47.80
C ASP A 603 13.61 -8.57 47.65
#